data_6c81add6b95dd2b5feb9cdc490c74490
#
_entry.id   6c81add6b95dd2b5feb9cdc490c74490
#
_cell.length_a   1.000
_cell.length_b   1.000
_cell.length_c   1.000
_cell.angle_alpha   90.00
_cell.angle_beta   90.00
_cell.angle_gamma   90.00
#
_symmetry.space_group_name_H-M   'P 1'
#
loop_
_entity.id
_entity.type
_entity.pdbx_description
1 polymer ?
#
loop_
_entity_poly.entity_id
_entity_poly.type
_entity_poly.pdbx_seq_one_letter_code
_entity_poly.pdbx_strand_id
1 'polypeptide(L)'
;MIEPIFLCSKAIFDLKLNTSVLAKQVYDNKNNKEEYDSRHTFAEDNFYPETPEGDALIAAIDKQLHNKICPTMTTWTKWGHIMEPGESTAPHSHVGDTINGLSWVYYLDTPENCGDLVFMSNFDGRTIINYVKPKKNRLVVFPDFVTHYTLKNNSDKPRISVSGNAKPDNEAIYKKSDFGNLFNMIGIYENG
;
A
#
# COMPACT_ATOMS: atom_id res chain seq x y z
N MET A 1 -16.42 -27.55 14.38
CA MET A 1 -16.23 -26.10 14.17
C MET A 1 -14.89 -25.95 13.46
N ILE A 2 -14.79 -25.17 12.40
CA ILE A 2 -13.52 -24.90 11.69
C ILE A 2 -13.18 -23.44 12.04
N GLU A 3 -12.07 -23.24 12.75
CA GLU A 3 -11.61 -21.92 13.14
C GLU A 3 -10.33 -21.56 12.38
N PRO A 4 -10.21 -20.34 11.86
CA PRO A 4 -8.97 -19.89 11.23
C PRO A 4 -7.87 -19.68 12.27
N ILE A 5 -6.66 -20.19 12.01
CA ILE A 5 -5.52 -20.05 12.92
C ILE A 5 -4.69 -18.80 12.55
N PHE A 6 -4.52 -18.52 11.26
CA PHE A 6 -3.80 -17.34 10.75
C PHE A 6 -4.45 -16.87 9.46
N LEU A 7 -5.17 -15.76 9.52
CA LEU A 7 -5.71 -15.11 8.33
C LEU A 7 -5.43 -13.61 8.43
N CYS A 8 -4.76 -13.05 7.45
CA CYS A 8 -4.76 -11.61 7.20
C CYS A 8 -5.51 -11.32 5.91
N SER A 9 -6.07 -10.14 5.82
CA SER A 9 -6.86 -9.73 4.67
C SER A 9 -6.24 -8.50 4.03
N LYS A 10 -6.54 -8.28 2.76
CA LYS A 10 -6.32 -7.02 2.07
C LYS A 10 -7.65 -6.38 1.72
N ALA A 11 -7.71 -5.06 1.74
CA ALA A 11 -8.84 -4.29 1.23
C ALA A 11 -8.49 -3.65 -0.11
N ILE A 12 -9.44 -3.63 -1.04
CA ILE A 12 -9.28 -3.04 -2.37
C ILE A 12 -10.43 -2.07 -2.60
N PHE A 13 -10.07 -0.83 -2.97
CA PHE A 13 -11.02 0.23 -3.25
C PHE A 13 -10.69 0.87 -4.61
N ASP A 14 -11.67 1.01 -5.49
CA ASP A 14 -11.52 1.77 -6.73
C ASP A 14 -12.07 3.19 -6.47
N LEU A 15 -11.17 4.17 -6.31
CA LEU A 15 -11.53 5.57 -6.06
C LEU A 15 -11.76 6.31 -7.39
N LYS A 16 -12.51 7.42 -7.35
CA LYS A 16 -12.79 8.24 -8.54
C LYS A 16 -12.08 9.59 -8.41
N LEU A 17 -10.75 9.60 -8.58
CA LEU A 17 -9.94 10.80 -8.49
C LEU A 17 -9.35 11.17 -9.85
N ASN A 18 -9.23 12.46 -10.13
CA ASN A 18 -8.43 12.92 -11.26
C ASN A 18 -6.97 13.01 -10.85
N THR A 19 -6.17 12.05 -11.27
CA THR A 19 -4.78 11.89 -10.81
C THR A 19 -3.75 12.22 -11.89
N SER A 20 -4.16 12.77 -13.03
CA SER A 20 -3.24 13.02 -14.14
C SER A 20 -2.14 14.03 -13.82
N VAL A 21 -2.49 15.09 -13.09
CA VAL A 21 -1.52 16.10 -12.63
C VAL A 21 -0.56 15.50 -11.63
N LEU A 22 -1.08 14.77 -10.63
CA LEU A 22 -0.26 14.13 -9.61
C LEU A 22 0.66 13.05 -10.20
N ALA A 23 0.20 12.26 -11.17
CA ALA A 23 1.06 11.30 -11.85
C ALA A 23 2.26 11.97 -12.53
N LYS A 24 2.02 13.13 -13.18
CA LYS A 24 3.10 13.93 -13.78
C LYS A 24 4.04 14.48 -12.70
N GLN A 25 3.52 15.02 -11.61
CA GLN A 25 4.33 15.56 -10.50
C GLN A 25 5.20 14.46 -9.87
N VAL A 26 4.67 13.27 -9.64
CA VAL A 26 5.43 12.11 -9.16
C VAL A 26 6.54 11.75 -10.16
N TYR A 27 6.23 11.71 -11.44
CA TYR A 27 7.21 11.38 -12.46
C TYR A 27 8.31 12.43 -12.59
N ASP A 28 7.95 13.71 -12.57
CA ASP A 28 8.91 14.81 -12.66
C ASP A 28 9.86 14.85 -11.45
N ASN A 29 9.38 14.50 -10.26
CA ASN A 29 10.20 14.41 -9.05
C ASN A 29 11.32 13.36 -9.13
N LYS A 30 11.16 12.33 -9.95
CA LYS A 30 12.24 11.37 -10.22
C LYS A 30 13.53 12.04 -10.68
N ASN A 31 13.40 13.07 -11.53
CA ASN A 31 14.55 13.76 -12.13
C ASN A 31 15.26 14.71 -11.14
N ASN A 32 14.67 14.98 -10.00
CA ASN A 32 15.22 15.85 -8.97
C ASN A 32 16.08 15.09 -7.94
N LYS A 33 16.26 13.78 -8.08
CA LYS A 33 17.03 12.93 -7.17
C LYS A 33 18.17 12.24 -7.88
N GLU A 34 19.37 12.43 -7.33
CA GLU A 34 20.63 11.89 -7.89
C GLU A 34 20.71 10.36 -7.84
N GLU A 35 19.88 9.67 -7.03
CA GLU A 35 19.97 8.23 -6.78
C GLU A 35 18.61 7.54 -6.66
N TYR A 36 17.69 7.77 -7.60
CA TYR A 36 16.46 6.97 -7.60
C TYR A 36 16.72 5.56 -8.13
N ASP A 37 16.47 4.55 -7.31
CA ASP A 37 16.49 3.15 -7.71
C ASP A 37 15.17 2.46 -7.28
N SER A 38 14.34 2.14 -8.24
CA SER A 38 13.06 1.44 -8.02
C SER A 38 13.21 0.04 -7.45
N ARG A 39 14.40 -0.55 -7.54
CA ARG A 39 14.73 -1.86 -6.96
C ARG A 39 14.89 -1.78 -5.45
N HIS A 40 15.19 -0.60 -4.91
CA HIS A 40 15.25 -0.38 -3.48
C HIS A 40 13.83 -0.16 -2.95
N THR A 41 13.46 -1.00 -2.01
CA THR A 41 12.14 -1.00 -1.36
C THR A 41 11.92 0.17 -0.41
N PHE A 42 12.97 0.96 -0.17
CA PHE A 42 12.97 2.12 0.72
C PHE A 42 13.15 3.39 -0.10
N ALA A 43 12.11 3.79 -0.85
CA ALA A 43 12.03 5.16 -1.30
C ALA A 43 11.67 6.00 -0.06
N GLU A 44 12.63 6.76 0.43
CA GLU A 44 12.40 7.70 1.54
C GLU A 44 11.28 8.69 1.18
N ASP A 45 10.63 9.24 2.19
CA ASP A 45 9.52 10.22 2.14
C ASP A 45 9.72 11.42 1.22
N ASN A 46 10.94 11.65 0.79
CA ASN A 46 11.35 12.77 -0.04
C ASN A 46 10.88 12.73 -1.50
N PHE A 47 10.27 11.67 -1.95
CA PHE A 47 9.83 11.51 -3.34
C PHE A 47 8.37 11.88 -3.56
N TYR A 48 7.61 12.16 -2.49
CA TYR A 48 6.21 12.54 -2.60
C TYR A 48 6.08 14.03 -2.89
N PRO A 49 5.29 14.45 -3.91
CA PRO A 49 5.08 15.86 -4.18
C PRO A 49 4.17 16.49 -3.12
N GLU A 50 4.71 17.44 -2.37
CA GLU A 50 3.93 18.26 -1.43
C GLU A 50 3.19 19.35 -2.23
N THR A 51 2.06 18.97 -2.77
CA THR A 51 1.21 19.79 -3.63
C THR A 51 -0.25 19.63 -3.24
N PRO A 52 -1.15 20.57 -3.62
CA PRO A 52 -2.57 20.42 -3.35
C PRO A 52 -3.18 19.11 -3.88
N GLU A 53 -2.69 18.61 -5.00
CA GLU A 53 -3.12 17.33 -5.56
C GLU A 53 -2.62 16.15 -4.72
N GLY A 54 -1.40 16.23 -4.21
CA GLY A 54 -0.84 15.28 -3.28
C GLY A 54 -1.64 15.24 -1.97
N ASP A 55 -1.88 16.40 -1.37
CA ASP A 55 -2.68 16.51 -0.13
C ASP A 55 -4.10 15.98 -0.32
N ALA A 56 -4.71 16.28 -1.46
CA ALA A 56 -6.05 15.77 -1.79
C ALA A 56 -6.08 14.24 -1.91
N LEU A 57 -5.02 13.62 -2.44
CA LEU A 57 -4.90 12.16 -2.48
C LEU A 57 -4.83 11.58 -1.07
N ILE A 58 -3.94 12.10 -0.21
CA ILE A 58 -3.79 11.59 1.16
C ILE A 58 -5.11 11.75 1.93
N ALA A 59 -5.76 12.91 1.86
CA ALA A 59 -7.06 13.13 2.49
C ALA A 59 -8.13 12.14 2.01
N ALA A 60 -8.13 11.78 0.73
CA ALA A 60 -9.05 10.77 0.18
C ALA A 60 -8.74 9.35 0.69
N ILE A 61 -7.45 9.00 0.80
CA ILE A 61 -7.00 7.72 1.36
C ILE A 61 -7.38 7.63 2.84
N ASP A 62 -7.02 8.63 3.65
CA ASP A 62 -7.33 8.66 5.08
C ASP A 62 -8.85 8.58 5.32
N LYS A 63 -9.65 9.32 4.54
CA LYS A 63 -11.11 9.19 4.58
C LYS A 63 -11.59 7.77 4.31
N GLN A 64 -10.94 7.08 3.36
CA GLN A 64 -11.28 5.69 3.06
C GLN A 64 -10.90 4.74 4.19
N LEU A 65 -9.71 4.95 4.78
CA LEU A 65 -9.23 4.19 5.94
C LEU A 65 -10.16 4.39 7.14
N HIS A 66 -10.48 5.65 7.48
CA HIS A 66 -11.39 6.00 8.58
C HIS A 66 -12.77 5.36 8.43
N ASN A 67 -13.35 5.45 7.24
CA ASN A 67 -14.72 5.00 7.02
C ASN A 67 -14.86 3.48 6.90
N LYS A 68 -13.79 2.77 6.50
CA LYS A 68 -13.90 1.36 6.08
C LYS A 68 -13.03 0.40 6.89
N ILE A 69 -12.03 0.91 7.60
CA ILE A 69 -11.08 0.07 8.32
C ILE A 69 -11.05 0.45 9.80
N CYS A 70 -10.61 1.66 10.12
CA CYS A 70 -10.45 2.12 11.49
C CYS A 70 -10.57 3.64 11.57
N PRO A 71 -11.46 4.19 12.41
CA PRO A 71 -11.73 5.64 12.47
C PRO A 71 -10.53 6.51 12.85
N THR A 72 -9.51 5.93 13.47
CA THR A 72 -8.31 6.65 13.89
C THR A 72 -7.08 6.32 13.05
N MET A 73 -7.25 5.57 11.95
CA MET A 73 -6.15 5.19 11.07
C MET A 73 -5.73 6.36 10.19
N THR A 74 -4.50 6.83 10.30
CA THR A 74 -3.96 7.92 9.50
C THR A 74 -2.68 7.53 8.77
N THR A 75 -2.49 8.07 7.58
CA THR A 75 -1.25 7.95 6.83
C THR A 75 -0.13 8.69 7.58
N TRP A 76 0.96 7.96 7.86
CA TRP A 76 2.09 8.52 8.58
C TRP A 76 3.35 8.64 7.73
N THR A 77 3.57 7.74 6.76
CA THR A 77 4.62 7.85 5.75
C THR A 77 4.02 7.68 4.36
N LYS A 78 4.60 8.33 3.37
CA LYS A 78 4.16 8.27 1.99
C LYS A 78 5.31 8.54 1.03
N TRP A 79 5.30 7.89 -0.15
CA TRP A 79 6.30 8.10 -1.20
C TRP A 79 5.72 7.80 -2.58
N GLY A 80 6.25 8.48 -3.61
CA GLY A 80 6.00 8.12 -4.99
C GLY A 80 6.86 6.95 -5.41
N HIS A 81 6.33 6.08 -6.25
CA HIS A 81 7.04 4.95 -6.80
C HIS A 81 6.83 4.87 -8.31
N ILE A 82 7.93 4.94 -9.05
CA ILE A 82 7.95 4.78 -10.50
C ILE A 82 8.67 3.47 -10.80
N MET A 83 8.05 2.64 -11.59
CA MET A 83 8.63 1.38 -12.04
C MET A 83 8.73 1.40 -13.55
N GLU A 84 9.95 1.63 -14.05
CA GLU A 84 10.24 1.70 -15.48
C GLU A 84 10.06 0.34 -16.16
N PRO A 85 9.95 0.30 -17.50
CA PRO A 85 9.95 -0.95 -18.26
C PRO A 85 11.14 -1.84 -17.86
N GLY A 86 10.86 -3.09 -17.53
CA GLY A 86 11.88 -4.05 -17.13
C GLY A 86 12.18 -4.14 -15.64
N GLU A 87 11.73 -3.19 -14.83
CA GLU A 87 11.96 -3.15 -13.38
C GLU A 87 10.95 -3.99 -12.58
N SER A 88 11.33 -4.33 -11.36
CA SER A 88 10.52 -5.05 -10.37
C SER A 88 11.00 -4.66 -8.97
N THR A 89 10.24 -4.96 -7.93
CA THR A 89 10.71 -4.78 -6.54
C THR A 89 11.04 -6.13 -5.90
N ALA A 90 11.99 -6.12 -4.96
CA ALA A 90 12.30 -7.29 -4.17
C ALA A 90 11.22 -7.57 -3.11
N PRO A 91 11.03 -8.83 -2.68
CA PRO A 91 10.17 -9.15 -1.54
C PRO A 91 10.61 -8.44 -0.26
N HIS A 92 9.68 -7.75 0.40
CA HIS A 92 9.90 -7.01 1.63
C HIS A 92 8.62 -6.88 2.45
N SER A 93 8.75 -6.37 3.66
CA SER A 93 7.64 -5.98 4.54
C SER A 93 8.02 -4.70 5.29
N HIS A 94 7.07 -4.03 5.91
CA HIS A 94 7.27 -2.79 6.64
C HIS A 94 7.21 -3.00 8.17
N VAL A 95 7.67 -4.14 8.64
CA VAL A 95 7.67 -4.48 10.07
C VAL A 95 8.69 -3.63 10.83
N GLY A 96 8.28 -3.01 11.90
CA GLY A 96 9.21 -2.42 12.88
C GLY A 96 8.77 -1.11 13.49
N ASP A 97 7.96 -0.31 12.83
CA ASP A 97 7.69 1.06 13.28
C ASP A 97 6.30 1.24 13.91
N THR A 98 5.39 0.29 13.73
CA THR A 98 4.02 0.40 14.25
C THR A 98 3.48 -0.91 14.78
N ILE A 99 2.73 -0.84 15.87
CA ILE A 99 1.85 -1.92 16.31
C ILE A 99 0.52 -1.75 15.56
N ASN A 100 0.06 -2.79 14.86
CA ASN A 100 -1.17 -2.77 14.04
C ASN A 100 -1.14 -1.78 12.87
N GLY A 101 0.02 -1.63 12.24
CA GLY A 101 0.19 -0.81 11.04
C GLY A 101 -0.39 -1.45 9.78
N LEU A 102 -0.73 -0.59 8.84
CA LEU A 102 -1.14 -0.97 7.50
C LEU A 102 -0.22 -0.31 6.48
N SER A 103 0.08 -1.04 5.42
CA SER A 103 0.66 -0.49 4.21
C SER A 103 -0.42 -0.31 3.15
N TRP A 104 -0.23 0.65 2.28
CA TRP A 104 -1.14 0.87 1.17
C TRP A 104 -0.38 1.27 -0.11
N VAL A 105 -0.97 0.97 -1.25
CA VAL A 105 -0.53 1.45 -2.56
C VAL A 105 -1.72 1.98 -3.34
N TYR A 106 -1.55 3.16 -3.92
CA TYR A 106 -2.51 3.79 -4.81
C TYR A 106 -1.91 3.98 -6.20
N TYR A 107 -2.58 3.49 -7.23
CA TYR A 107 -2.09 3.50 -8.59
C TYR A 107 -2.54 4.76 -9.34
N LEU A 108 -1.58 5.58 -9.76
CA LEU A 108 -1.79 6.80 -10.54
C LEU A 108 -1.85 6.54 -12.03
N ASP A 109 -0.95 5.70 -12.54
CA ASP A 109 -0.92 5.26 -13.93
C ASP A 109 -0.46 3.82 -14.05
N THR A 110 -1.19 3.04 -14.86
CA THR A 110 -1.01 1.59 -14.95
C THR A 110 -1.14 1.12 -16.39
N PRO A 111 -0.06 1.13 -17.17
CA PRO A 111 -0.07 0.51 -18.49
C PRO A 111 -0.41 -0.98 -18.39
N GLU A 112 -0.84 -1.56 -19.48
CA GLU A 112 -1.09 -3.00 -19.54
C GLU A 112 0.21 -3.78 -19.33
N ASN A 113 0.15 -4.89 -18.56
CA ASN A 113 1.32 -5.72 -18.19
C ASN A 113 2.39 -5.01 -17.37
N CYS A 114 2.04 -4.01 -16.58
CA CYS A 114 2.97 -3.24 -15.76
C CYS A 114 3.41 -3.92 -14.46
N GLY A 115 3.18 -5.22 -14.31
CA GLY A 115 3.59 -6.03 -13.16
C GLY A 115 2.58 -6.01 -12.01
N ASP A 116 2.14 -7.21 -11.61
CA ASP A 116 1.18 -7.38 -10.50
C ASP A 116 1.85 -7.14 -9.15
N LEU A 117 1.07 -6.64 -8.19
CA LEU A 117 1.43 -6.66 -6.78
C LEU A 117 1.22 -8.07 -6.23
N VAL A 118 2.25 -8.61 -5.62
CA VAL A 118 2.26 -9.99 -5.10
C VAL A 118 2.39 -9.95 -3.59
N PHE A 119 1.54 -10.70 -2.92
CA PHE A 119 1.63 -10.99 -1.49
C PHE A 119 2.12 -12.42 -1.30
N MET A 120 3.06 -12.60 -0.39
CA MET A 120 3.68 -13.90 -0.12
C MET A 120 3.63 -14.19 1.38
N SER A 121 3.23 -15.39 1.72
CA SER A 121 3.27 -15.91 3.08
C SER A 121 3.84 -17.33 3.07
N ASN A 122 4.69 -17.62 4.03
CA ASN A 122 5.21 -18.97 4.24
C ASN A 122 4.50 -19.61 5.44
N PHE A 123 3.90 -20.75 5.22
CA PHE A 123 3.23 -21.51 6.24
C PHE A 123 3.62 -22.98 6.13
N ASP A 124 4.21 -23.54 7.18
CA ASP A 124 4.62 -24.95 7.27
C ASP A 124 5.39 -25.44 6.02
N GLY A 125 6.40 -24.68 5.61
CA GLY A 125 7.22 -24.99 4.44
C GLY A 125 6.53 -24.81 3.07
N ARG A 126 5.29 -24.26 3.06
CA ARG A 126 4.55 -23.93 1.83
C ARG A 126 4.49 -22.44 1.63
N THR A 127 4.78 -21.98 0.43
CA THR A 127 4.59 -20.60 0.03
C THR A 127 3.19 -20.40 -0.54
N ILE A 128 2.42 -19.52 0.08
CA ILE A 128 1.11 -19.07 -0.41
C ILE A 128 1.31 -17.73 -1.09
N ILE A 129 0.86 -17.62 -2.34
CA ILE A 129 1.00 -16.41 -3.15
C ILE A 129 -0.38 -15.91 -3.55
N ASN A 130 -0.57 -14.59 -3.44
CA ASN A 130 -1.78 -13.92 -3.87
C ASN A 130 -1.42 -12.69 -4.71
N TYR A 131 -2.18 -12.43 -5.78
CA TYR A 131 -1.89 -11.36 -6.74
C TYR A 131 -2.97 -10.30 -6.71
N VAL A 132 -2.57 -9.05 -6.98
CA VAL A 132 -3.47 -7.96 -7.29
C VAL A 132 -2.99 -7.27 -8.56
N LYS A 133 -3.83 -7.29 -9.59
CA LYS A 133 -3.56 -6.57 -10.83
C LYS A 133 -3.67 -5.07 -10.60
N PRO A 134 -2.63 -4.29 -10.94
CA PRO A 134 -2.69 -2.83 -10.91
C PRO A 134 -3.83 -2.31 -11.78
N LYS A 135 -4.50 -1.28 -11.28
CA LYS A 135 -5.55 -0.56 -12.02
C LYS A 135 -5.51 0.89 -11.59
N LYS A 136 -5.53 1.81 -12.54
CA LYS A 136 -5.61 3.24 -12.26
C LYS A 136 -6.74 3.56 -11.28
N ASN A 137 -6.45 4.41 -10.32
CA ASN A 137 -7.34 4.80 -9.21
C ASN A 137 -7.70 3.67 -8.23
N ARG A 138 -6.97 2.56 -8.24
CA ARG A 138 -7.10 1.50 -7.23
C ARG A 138 -6.22 1.76 -6.04
N LEU A 139 -6.82 1.73 -4.87
CA LEU A 139 -6.16 1.67 -3.56
C LEU A 139 -6.17 0.22 -3.07
N VAL A 140 -5.01 -0.30 -2.72
CA VAL A 140 -4.85 -1.60 -2.06
C VAL A 140 -4.27 -1.35 -0.69
N VAL A 141 -4.92 -1.86 0.35
CA VAL A 141 -4.51 -1.72 1.76
C VAL A 141 -4.31 -3.11 2.34
N PHE A 142 -3.25 -3.31 3.09
CA PHE A 142 -2.88 -4.60 3.67
C PHE A 142 -2.05 -4.40 4.95
N PRO A 143 -1.94 -5.42 5.84
CA PRO A 143 -1.10 -5.32 7.03
C PRO A 143 0.37 -5.12 6.66
N ASP A 144 1.06 -4.24 7.36
CA ASP A 144 2.45 -3.84 7.10
C ASP A 144 3.47 -4.99 7.23
N PHE A 145 3.14 -6.02 8.01
CA PHE A 145 3.98 -7.21 8.20
C PHE A 145 3.90 -8.21 7.03
N VAL A 146 2.96 -8.05 6.10
CA VAL A 146 2.79 -8.98 4.97
C VAL A 146 3.90 -8.77 3.96
N THR A 147 4.68 -9.83 3.70
CA THR A 147 5.69 -9.81 2.65
C THR A 147 5.04 -9.58 1.29
N HIS A 148 5.51 -8.57 0.57
CA HIS A 148 5.00 -8.22 -0.74
C HIS A 148 6.11 -7.73 -1.67
N TYR A 149 5.81 -7.75 -2.97
CA TYR A 149 6.71 -7.29 -4.03
C TYR A 149 5.91 -7.03 -5.31
N THR A 150 6.56 -6.51 -6.33
CA THR A 150 5.92 -6.33 -7.64
C THR A 150 6.64 -7.15 -8.70
N LEU A 151 5.86 -7.80 -9.56
CA LEU A 151 6.39 -8.46 -10.75
C LEU A 151 6.97 -7.42 -11.71
N LYS A 152 7.81 -7.91 -12.61
CA LYS A 152 8.44 -7.10 -13.64
C LYS A 152 7.42 -6.32 -14.47
N ASN A 153 7.70 -5.03 -14.68
CA ASN A 153 6.97 -4.21 -15.64
C ASN A 153 7.35 -4.66 -17.07
N ASN A 154 6.48 -5.40 -17.70
CA ASN A 154 6.65 -5.89 -19.08
C ASN A 154 5.97 -4.97 -20.12
N SER A 155 5.51 -3.80 -19.70
CA SER A 155 4.99 -2.77 -20.61
C SER A 155 6.13 -1.92 -21.20
N ASP A 156 5.80 -1.08 -22.15
CA ASP A 156 6.69 -0.09 -22.77
C ASP A 156 6.66 1.28 -22.08
N LYS A 157 5.93 1.40 -20.94
CA LYS A 157 5.71 2.64 -20.21
C LYS A 157 5.93 2.44 -18.71
N PRO A 158 6.29 3.50 -17.97
CA PRO A 158 6.41 3.42 -16.52
C PRO A 158 5.05 3.17 -15.86
N ARG A 159 5.03 2.36 -14.80
CA ARG A 159 3.95 2.31 -13.83
C ARG A 159 4.22 3.36 -12.76
N ILE A 160 3.22 4.18 -12.46
CA ILE A 160 3.32 5.23 -11.46
C ILE A 160 2.33 4.94 -10.33
N SER A 161 2.82 4.90 -9.11
CA SER A 161 2.02 4.72 -7.90
C SER A 161 2.49 5.61 -6.77
N VAL A 162 1.65 5.76 -5.77
CA VAL A 162 2.01 6.30 -4.46
C VAL A 162 1.80 5.19 -3.46
N SER A 163 2.75 5.00 -2.58
CA SER A 163 2.68 4.05 -1.48
C SER A 163 2.81 4.77 -0.15
N GLY A 164 2.42 4.12 0.92
CA GLY A 164 2.57 4.66 2.26
C GLY A 164 2.21 3.66 3.34
N ASN A 165 2.50 4.07 4.57
CA ASN A 165 2.10 3.35 5.77
C ASN A 165 1.10 4.18 6.56
N ALA A 166 0.17 3.51 7.19
CA ALA A 166 -0.81 4.11 8.08
C ALA A 166 -0.78 3.41 9.43
N LYS A 167 -1.04 4.17 10.48
CA LYS A 167 -1.12 3.68 11.84
C LYS A 167 -2.34 4.28 12.54
N PRO A 168 -2.89 3.61 13.56
CA PRO A 168 -3.91 4.21 14.40
C PRO A 168 -3.32 5.41 15.14
N ASP A 169 -4.10 6.48 15.22
CA ASP A 169 -3.77 7.62 16.05
C ASP A 169 -3.83 7.19 17.52
N ASN A 170 -2.66 7.17 18.15
CA ASN A 170 -2.36 6.99 19.58
C ASN A 170 -3.26 6.17 20.50
N GLU A 171 -2.57 5.34 21.32
CA GLU A 171 -2.73 5.09 22.77
C GLU A 171 -4.16 4.92 23.35
N ALA A 172 -5.20 5.15 22.57
CA ALA A 172 -6.54 4.76 22.96
C ALA A 172 -6.53 3.25 23.20
N ILE A 173 -6.69 2.84 24.43
CA ILE A 173 -6.96 1.46 24.83
C ILE A 173 -8.00 0.92 23.84
N TYR A 174 -7.56 0.06 22.93
CA TYR A 174 -8.34 -0.47 21.84
C TYR A 174 -9.59 -1.16 22.36
N LYS A 175 -10.72 -0.51 22.23
CA LYS A 175 -11.98 -1.25 22.30
C LYS A 175 -12.15 -1.94 20.96
N LYS A 176 -12.18 -3.24 20.97
CA LYS A 176 -12.29 -4.10 19.77
C LYS A 176 -13.46 -3.71 18.87
N SER A 177 -14.58 -3.23 19.45
CA SER A 177 -15.74 -2.70 18.72
C SER A 177 -15.41 -1.55 17.75
N ASP A 178 -14.38 -0.76 18.07
CA ASP A 178 -14.01 0.42 17.31
C ASP A 178 -13.06 0.09 16.14
N PHE A 179 -12.44 -1.09 16.17
CA PHE A 179 -11.40 -1.54 15.26
C PHE A 179 -11.73 -2.85 14.52
N GLY A 180 -12.98 -3.27 14.50
CA GLY A 180 -13.37 -4.60 14.00
C GLY A 180 -12.80 -4.95 12.61
N ASN A 181 -12.84 -4.03 11.66
CA ASN A 181 -12.28 -4.27 10.32
C ASN A 181 -10.74 -4.32 10.34
N LEU A 182 -10.08 -3.49 11.16
CA LEU A 182 -8.63 -3.54 11.31
C LEU A 182 -8.19 -4.88 11.90
N PHE A 183 -8.84 -5.35 12.96
CA PHE A 183 -8.53 -6.64 13.56
C PHE A 183 -8.73 -7.80 12.59
N ASN A 184 -9.77 -7.75 11.76
CA ASN A 184 -9.95 -8.73 10.70
C ASN A 184 -8.83 -8.67 9.65
N MET A 185 -8.33 -7.48 9.31
CA MET A 185 -7.24 -7.34 8.35
C MET A 185 -5.91 -7.88 8.89
N ILE A 186 -5.60 -7.64 10.15
CA ILE A 186 -4.35 -8.08 10.78
C ILE A 186 -4.44 -9.49 11.39
N GLY A 187 -5.58 -10.17 11.26
CA GLY A 187 -5.75 -11.55 11.72
C GLY A 187 -6.07 -11.72 13.19
N ILE A 188 -6.57 -10.69 13.86
CA ILE A 188 -7.07 -10.79 15.23
C ILE A 188 -8.57 -11.09 15.20
N TYR A 189 -8.94 -12.32 15.55
CA TYR A 189 -10.33 -12.77 15.58
C TYR A 189 -10.89 -12.76 16.99
N GLU A 190 -12.21 -12.50 17.10
CA GLU A 190 -12.91 -12.73 18.37
C GLU A 190 -13.00 -14.22 18.65
N ASN A 191 -12.48 -14.63 19.80
CA ASN A 191 -12.97 -15.85 20.44
C ASN A 191 -14.40 -15.53 20.92
N GLY A 192 -15.39 -16.10 20.21
CA GLY A 192 -16.79 -16.04 20.59
C GLY A 192 -17.07 -16.73 21.92
#